data_800d1d3058b58bcdd36b960bd994188c
#
_entry.id   800d1d3058b58bcdd36b960bd994188c
#
_cell.length_a   1.000
_cell.length_b   1.000
_cell.length_c   1.000
_cell.angle_alpha   90.00
_cell.angle_beta   90.00
_cell.angle_gamma   90.00
#
_symmetry.space_group_name_H-M   'P 1'
#
loop_
_entity.id
_entity.type
_entity.pdbx_description
1 polymer ?
#
loop_
_entity_poly.entity_id
_entity_poly.type
_entity_poly.pdbx_seq_one_letter_code
_entity_poly.pdbx_strand_id
1 'polypeptide(L)'
;MDPETGEYNVPYIKRYLKKVPVHVFNLVEREQGLIIQKGNPHKVNGIEDLMRGDLGFVNRQQGSGTRILFDYKLQEMGIDPSQVNGYDNEEYTHMNVAVAVLNGLADVGLGIMAAARALDLDFIPVLKEQYDLVIPSSLVNDSKIQLLIRVARSEGFKERIRGLGGYNPERSGALWKVI
;
A
#
# COMPACT_ATOMS: atom_id res chain seq x y z
N MET A 1 0.67 3.62 -8.14
CA MET A 1 0.87 5.06 -8.33
C MET A 1 1.69 5.25 -9.59
N ASP A 2 1.38 6.23 -10.39
CA ASP A 2 2.14 6.61 -11.57
C ASP A 2 3.35 7.44 -11.13
N PRO A 3 4.58 7.07 -11.49
CA PRO A 3 5.79 7.74 -10.97
C PRO A 3 6.01 9.15 -11.54
N GLU A 4 5.35 9.50 -12.65
CA GLU A 4 5.49 10.84 -13.27
C GLU A 4 4.44 11.82 -12.74
N THR A 5 3.24 11.34 -12.46
CA THR A 5 2.09 12.19 -12.09
C THR A 5 1.68 12.10 -10.63
N GLY A 6 2.13 11.06 -9.91
CA GLY A 6 1.66 10.73 -8.56
C GLY A 6 0.21 10.21 -8.50
N GLU A 7 -0.46 10.07 -9.65
CA GLU A 7 -1.85 9.61 -9.69
C GLU A 7 -1.97 8.10 -9.49
N TYR A 8 -3.04 7.70 -8.78
CA TYR A 8 -3.38 6.29 -8.60
C TYR A 8 -4.28 5.78 -9.72
N ASN A 9 -4.03 4.57 -10.20
CA ASN A 9 -4.88 3.73 -11.04
C ASN A 9 -5.25 4.29 -12.41
N VAL A 10 -5.70 5.55 -12.55
CA VAL A 10 -6.22 6.12 -13.80
C VAL A 10 -5.22 6.09 -14.96
N PRO A 11 -3.95 6.50 -14.81
CA PRO A 11 -2.97 6.41 -15.89
C PRO A 11 -2.77 4.96 -16.37
N TYR A 12 -2.71 4.01 -15.43
CA TYR A 12 -2.57 2.59 -15.76
C TYR A 12 -3.80 2.03 -16.46
N ILE A 13 -5.01 2.37 -15.99
CA ILE A 13 -6.26 1.97 -16.63
C ILE A 13 -6.28 2.46 -18.09
N LYS A 14 -5.98 3.73 -18.33
CA LYS A 14 -5.91 4.32 -19.68
C LYS A 14 -4.85 3.64 -20.53
N ARG A 15 -3.71 3.29 -19.97
CA ARG A 15 -2.60 2.65 -20.68
C ARG A 15 -2.92 1.22 -21.09
N TYR A 16 -3.50 0.42 -20.18
CA TYR A 16 -3.69 -1.01 -20.40
C TYR A 16 -5.08 -1.39 -20.92
N LEU A 17 -6.10 -0.56 -20.67
CA LEU A 17 -7.48 -0.81 -21.08
C LEU A 17 -7.98 0.20 -22.12
N LYS A 18 -7.12 0.56 -23.06
CA LYS A 18 -7.30 1.66 -24.06
C LYS A 18 -8.63 1.68 -24.82
N LYS A 19 -9.30 0.52 -24.97
CA LYS A 19 -10.54 0.37 -25.76
C LYS A 19 -11.68 -0.26 -24.97
N VAL A 20 -11.51 -0.42 -23.67
CA VAL A 20 -12.51 -1.03 -22.80
C VAL A 20 -13.08 0.05 -21.89
N PRO A 21 -14.31 0.51 -22.12
CA PRO A 21 -14.96 1.42 -21.18
C PRO A 21 -15.10 0.76 -19.82
N VAL A 22 -14.72 1.47 -18.75
CA VAL A 22 -14.74 0.91 -17.40
C VAL A 22 -15.35 1.86 -16.39
N HIS A 23 -15.96 1.27 -15.35
CA HIS A 23 -16.38 1.93 -14.14
C HIS A 23 -15.38 1.61 -13.02
N VAL A 24 -14.94 2.63 -12.30
CA VAL A 24 -13.96 2.50 -11.22
C VAL A 24 -14.65 2.77 -9.90
N PHE A 25 -14.72 1.74 -9.06
CA PHE A 25 -15.32 1.80 -7.73
C PHE A 25 -14.23 1.77 -6.69
N ASN A 26 -14.27 2.67 -5.72
CA ASN A 26 -13.36 2.58 -4.59
C ASN A 26 -13.65 1.30 -3.78
N LEU A 27 -12.63 0.53 -3.46
CA LEU A 27 -12.76 -0.62 -2.56
C LEU A 27 -12.38 -0.20 -1.14
N VAL A 28 -11.17 0.30 -0.96
CA VAL A 28 -10.68 0.83 0.32
C VAL A 28 -9.54 1.82 0.09
N GLU A 29 -9.32 2.70 1.04
CA GLU A 29 -8.03 3.39 1.21
C GLU A 29 -7.24 2.65 2.30
N ARG A 30 -5.91 2.60 2.18
CA ARG A 30 -5.07 2.00 3.22
C ARG A 30 -3.79 2.81 3.45
N GLU A 31 -3.24 2.68 4.64
CA GLU A 31 -2.00 3.32 5.01
C GLU A 31 -0.80 2.40 4.70
N GLN A 32 0.16 2.94 3.98
CA GLN A 32 1.50 2.40 3.84
C GLN A 32 2.49 3.20 4.67
N GLY A 33 3.49 2.53 5.23
CA GLY A 33 4.47 3.17 6.09
C GLY A 33 5.58 2.24 6.53
N LEU A 34 6.42 2.74 7.43
CA LEU A 34 7.52 1.99 7.99
C LEU A 34 7.03 1.13 9.15
N ILE A 35 7.31 -0.15 9.07
CA ILE A 35 7.13 -1.14 10.13
C ILE A 35 8.43 -1.19 10.92
N ILE A 36 8.35 -1.01 12.24
CA ILE A 36 9.50 -0.96 13.13
C ILE A 36 9.22 -1.77 14.39
N GLN A 37 10.26 -2.13 15.11
CA GLN A 37 10.13 -2.85 16.37
C GLN A 37 9.37 -2.02 17.40
N LYS A 38 8.69 -2.71 18.31
CA LYS A 38 7.91 -2.11 19.40
C LYS A 38 8.77 -1.16 20.24
N GLY A 39 8.22 0.02 20.50
CA GLY A 39 8.91 1.07 21.27
C GLY A 39 9.92 1.88 20.46
N ASN A 40 10.04 1.63 19.13
CA ASN A 40 10.92 2.37 18.24
C ASN A 40 12.35 2.54 18.80
N PRO A 41 13.09 1.45 19.03
CA PRO A 41 14.40 1.49 19.72
C PRO A 41 15.42 2.31 18.90
N HIS A 42 15.29 2.36 17.60
CA HIS A 42 16.20 3.09 16.71
C HIS A 42 15.77 4.55 16.44
N LYS A 43 14.67 5.02 17.06
CA LYS A 43 14.13 6.39 16.94
C LYS A 43 13.94 6.81 15.47
N VAL A 44 13.36 5.93 14.68
CA VAL A 44 13.02 6.19 13.28
C VAL A 44 11.80 7.13 13.24
N ASN A 45 11.83 8.17 12.40
CA ASN A 45 10.74 9.14 12.27
C ASN A 45 10.18 9.19 10.84
N GLY A 46 10.97 8.81 9.84
CA GLY A 46 10.58 8.88 8.44
C GLY A 46 11.54 8.15 7.51
N ILE A 47 11.29 8.26 6.21
CA ILE A 47 12.11 7.65 5.16
C ILE A 47 13.54 8.20 5.19
N GLU A 48 13.71 9.46 5.59
CA GLU A 48 15.00 10.13 5.70
C GLU A 48 15.99 9.39 6.60
N ASP A 49 15.47 8.76 7.65
CA ASP A 49 16.28 8.01 8.60
C ASP A 49 16.90 6.74 7.98
N LEU A 50 16.35 6.25 6.87
CA LEU A 50 16.89 5.06 6.18
C LEU A 50 18.27 5.28 5.55
N MET A 51 18.72 6.55 5.43
CA MET A 51 20.09 6.88 5.02
C MET A 51 21.12 6.66 6.15
N ARG A 52 20.67 6.40 7.36
CA ARG A 52 21.54 6.09 8.49
C ARG A 52 22.18 4.73 8.27
N GLY A 53 23.50 4.67 8.28
CA GLY A 53 24.24 3.42 8.07
C GLY A 53 24.09 2.37 9.18
N ASP A 54 23.50 2.75 10.33
CA ASP A 54 23.22 1.86 11.46
C ASP A 54 21.84 1.16 11.37
N LEU A 55 21.00 1.47 10.36
CA LEU A 55 19.71 0.84 10.15
C LEU A 55 19.77 -0.21 9.04
N GLY A 56 19.29 -1.40 9.32
CA GLY A 56 19.01 -2.43 8.32
C GLY A 56 17.58 -2.32 7.80
N PHE A 57 17.40 -2.23 6.48
CA PHE A 57 16.09 -2.12 5.83
C PHE A 57 15.72 -3.40 5.09
N VAL A 58 14.44 -3.75 5.08
CA VAL A 58 13.86 -4.78 4.22
C VAL A 58 12.76 -4.17 3.34
N ASN A 59 12.90 -4.43 2.05
CA ASN A 59 12.03 -3.90 1.00
C ASN A 59 10.97 -4.93 0.57
N ARG A 60 10.03 -4.48 -0.23
CA ARG A 60 9.16 -5.36 -1.01
C ARG A 60 9.84 -5.70 -2.34
N GLN A 61 9.49 -6.86 -2.89
CA GLN A 61 10.03 -7.30 -4.17
C GLN A 61 9.82 -6.27 -5.28
N GLN A 62 10.73 -6.23 -6.22
CA GLN A 62 10.66 -5.39 -7.41
C GLN A 62 9.33 -5.59 -8.14
N GLY A 63 8.71 -4.49 -8.60
CA GLY A 63 7.42 -4.49 -9.28
C GLY A 63 6.20 -4.49 -8.36
N SER A 64 6.36 -4.62 -7.04
CA SER A 64 5.24 -4.40 -6.12
C SER A 64 4.87 -2.92 -6.03
N GLY A 65 3.59 -2.62 -5.83
CA GLY A 65 3.13 -1.23 -5.67
C GLY A 65 3.83 -0.50 -4.52
N THR A 66 4.16 -1.21 -3.44
CA THR A 66 4.90 -0.66 -2.30
C THR A 66 6.34 -0.32 -2.66
N ARG A 67 7.02 -1.16 -3.47
CA ARG A 67 8.37 -0.86 -3.96
C ARG A 67 8.36 0.35 -4.90
N ILE A 68 7.43 0.39 -5.85
CA ILE A 68 7.25 1.55 -6.76
C ILE A 68 7.05 2.83 -5.96
N LEU A 69 6.23 2.77 -4.90
CA LEU A 69 6.02 3.90 -4.01
C LEU A 69 7.31 4.34 -3.32
N PHE A 70 8.06 3.39 -2.78
CA PHE A 70 9.32 3.68 -2.09
C PHE A 70 10.32 4.34 -3.02
N ASP A 71 10.51 3.77 -4.20
CA ASP A 71 11.40 4.30 -5.23
C ASP A 71 11.00 5.74 -5.63
N TYR A 72 9.69 5.98 -5.79
CA TYR A 72 9.17 7.33 -6.05
C TYR A 72 9.48 8.30 -4.90
N LYS A 73 9.32 7.88 -3.64
CA LYS A 73 9.62 8.72 -2.48
C LYS A 73 11.10 9.03 -2.36
N LEU A 74 11.99 8.07 -2.60
CA LEU A 74 13.42 8.31 -2.64
C LEU A 74 13.77 9.33 -3.73
N GLN A 75 13.16 9.21 -4.92
CA GLN A 75 13.36 10.15 -6.02
C GLN A 75 12.87 11.57 -5.67
N GLU A 76 11.68 11.72 -5.07
CA GLU A 76 11.16 13.02 -4.60
C GLU A 76 12.14 13.70 -3.62
N MET A 77 12.79 12.92 -2.79
CA MET A 77 13.72 13.40 -1.76
C MET A 77 15.15 13.54 -2.27
N GLY A 78 15.44 13.16 -3.53
CA GLY A 78 16.78 13.17 -4.09
C GLY A 78 17.73 12.16 -3.43
N ILE A 79 17.19 11.09 -2.85
CA ILE A 79 17.96 10.03 -2.19
C ILE A 79 18.31 8.95 -3.22
N ASP A 80 19.62 8.63 -3.35
CA ASP A 80 20.05 7.47 -4.14
C ASP A 80 19.71 6.18 -3.37
N PRO A 81 19.01 5.21 -4.01
CA PRO A 81 18.70 3.93 -3.38
C PRO A 81 19.88 3.19 -2.78
N SER A 82 21.09 3.37 -3.34
CA SER A 82 22.32 2.77 -2.80
C SER A 82 22.72 3.28 -1.41
N GLN A 83 22.16 4.39 -0.97
CA GLN A 83 22.37 4.93 0.38
C GLN A 83 21.53 4.23 1.45
N VAL A 84 20.53 3.45 1.03
CA VAL A 84 19.66 2.69 1.95
C VAL A 84 20.25 1.31 2.19
N ASN A 85 20.79 1.07 3.38
CA ASN A 85 21.36 -0.22 3.75
C ASN A 85 20.25 -1.30 3.79
N GLY A 86 20.33 -2.28 2.90
CA GLY A 86 19.33 -3.33 2.74
C GLY A 86 18.23 -3.01 1.70
N TYR A 87 18.43 -2.00 0.84
CA TYR A 87 17.52 -1.70 -0.26
C TYR A 87 17.19 -2.93 -1.15
N ASP A 88 18.18 -3.79 -1.37
CA ASP A 88 18.04 -5.01 -2.18
C ASP A 88 17.58 -6.24 -1.37
N ASN A 89 17.41 -6.13 -0.05
CA ASN A 89 16.81 -7.18 0.75
C ASN A 89 15.30 -7.18 0.52
N GLU A 90 14.78 -8.21 -0.14
CA GLU A 90 13.40 -8.24 -0.61
C GLU A 90 12.55 -9.30 0.06
N GLU A 91 11.31 -8.91 0.39
CA GLU A 91 10.26 -9.82 0.86
C GLU A 91 9.00 -9.74 -0.01
N TYR A 92 8.34 -10.90 -0.21
CA TYR A 92 7.23 -11.03 -1.16
C TYR A 92 5.86 -10.64 -0.61
N THR A 93 5.71 -10.53 0.71
CA THR A 93 4.45 -10.14 1.34
C THR A 93 4.68 -9.08 2.42
N HIS A 94 3.65 -8.29 2.72
CA HIS A 94 3.73 -7.34 3.84
C HIS A 94 3.94 -8.05 5.17
N MET A 95 3.39 -9.27 5.30
CA MET A 95 3.56 -10.07 6.50
C MET A 95 5.01 -10.54 6.66
N ASN A 96 5.68 -10.97 5.57
CA ASN A 96 7.09 -11.36 5.63
C ASN A 96 8.00 -10.17 6.00
N VAL A 97 7.71 -8.97 5.48
CA VAL A 97 8.40 -7.74 5.92
C VAL A 97 8.24 -7.54 7.42
N ALA A 98 7.03 -7.66 7.95
CA ALA A 98 6.78 -7.52 9.38
C ALA A 98 7.47 -8.62 10.20
N VAL A 99 7.51 -9.87 9.70
CA VAL A 99 8.24 -10.99 10.33
C VAL A 99 9.75 -10.74 10.34
N ALA A 100 10.32 -10.18 9.25
CA ALA A 100 11.75 -9.84 9.21
C ALA A 100 12.10 -8.81 10.28
N VAL A 101 11.26 -7.77 10.46
CA VAL A 101 11.44 -6.77 11.51
C VAL A 101 11.25 -7.37 12.91
N LEU A 102 10.24 -8.21 13.12
CA LEU A 102 9.97 -8.86 14.40
C LEU A 102 11.17 -9.71 14.86
N ASN A 103 11.80 -10.43 13.92
CA ASN A 103 12.93 -11.32 14.21
C ASN A 103 14.29 -10.60 14.23
N GLY A 104 14.34 -9.28 14.02
CA GLY A 104 15.59 -8.52 13.99
C GLY A 104 16.46 -8.81 12.77
N LEU A 105 15.90 -9.36 11.70
CA LEU A 105 16.59 -9.51 10.40
C LEU A 105 16.71 -8.17 9.67
N ALA A 106 15.85 -7.23 10.02
CA ALA A 106 15.91 -5.83 9.63
C ALA A 106 15.37 -4.98 10.78
N ASP A 107 15.82 -3.72 10.85
CA ASP A 107 15.34 -2.75 11.85
C ASP A 107 14.05 -2.07 11.38
N VAL A 108 13.92 -1.90 10.07
CA VAL A 108 12.83 -1.19 9.41
C VAL A 108 12.39 -1.93 8.15
N GLY A 109 11.08 -1.97 7.90
CA GLY A 109 10.54 -2.47 6.63
C GLY A 109 9.40 -1.61 6.12
N LEU A 110 9.21 -1.51 4.79
CA LEU A 110 8.08 -0.79 4.23
C LEU A 110 6.90 -1.73 3.99
N GLY A 111 5.75 -1.41 4.57
CA GLY A 111 4.57 -2.26 4.50
C GLY A 111 3.27 -1.55 4.81
N ILE A 112 2.29 -2.31 5.29
CA ILE A 112 0.97 -1.80 5.66
C ILE A 112 0.76 -1.89 7.17
N MET A 113 -0.02 -0.97 7.73
CA MET A 113 -0.33 -0.94 9.17
C MET A 113 -0.93 -2.26 9.67
N ALA A 114 -1.78 -2.92 8.88
CA ALA A 114 -2.39 -4.17 9.26
C ALA A 114 -1.36 -5.29 9.54
N ALA A 115 -0.25 -5.33 8.79
CA ALA A 115 0.81 -6.31 9.01
C ALA A 115 1.60 -6.00 10.31
N ALA A 116 1.89 -4.73 10.57
CA ALA A 116 2.52 -4.29 11.82
C ALA A 116 1.64 -4.65 13.04
N ARG A 117 0.34 -4.32 12.99
CA ARG A 117 -0.61 -4.63 14.08
C ARG A 117 -0.75 -6.12 14.34
N ALA A 118 -0.76 -6.95 13.30
CA ALA A 118 -0.90 -8.41 13.45
C ALA A 118 0.24 -9.03 14.28
N LEU A 119 1.40 -8.39 14.33
CA LEU A 119 2.60 -8.85 15.05
C LEU A 119 2.99 -7.92 16.22
N ASP A 120 2.10 -7.04 16.64
CA ASP A 120 2.32 -6.05 17.73
C ASP A 120 3.58 -5.18 17.51
N LEU A 121 3.86 -4.83 16.26
CA LEU A 121 4.93 -3.92 15.87
C LEU A 121 4.42 -2.47 15.81
N ASP A 122 5.33 -1.51 15.93
CA ASP A 122 5.02 -0.10 15.73
C ASP A 122 5.03 0.27 14.24
N PHE A 123 4.34 1.35 13.90
CA PHE A 123 4.14 1.77 12.51
C PHE A 123 4.22 3.28 12.38
N ILE A 124 4.99 3.74 11.39
CA ILE A 124 5.12 5.16 11.03
C ILE A 124 4.44 5.37 9.69
N PRO A 125 3.30 6.09 9.62
CA PRO A 125 2.60 6.33 8.37
C PRO A 125 3.47 7.14 7.40
N VAL A 126 3.49 6.73 6.12
CA VAL A 126 4.18 7.45 5.04
C VAL A 126 3.18 8.04 4.06
N LEU A 127 2.19 7.24 3.66
CA LEU A 127 1.13 7.71 2.76
C LEU A 127 -0.12 6.84 2.82
N LYS A 128 -1.19 7.37 2.20
CA LYS A 128 -2.42 6.63 1.93
C LYS A 128 -2.45 6.23 0.46
N GLU A 129 -2.78 4.97 0.18
CA GLU A 129 -3.02 4.49 -1.17
C GLU A 129 -4.50 4.11 -1.36
N GLN A 130 -4.95 4.14 -2.61
CA GLN A 130 -6.31 3.81 -2.96
C GLN A 130 -6.35 2.47 -3.72
N TYR A 131 -7.17 1.55 -3.23
CA TYR A 131 -7.52 0.31 -3.91
C TYR A 131 -8.86 0.47 -4.59
N ASP A 132 -8.92 0.13 -5.88
CA ASP A 132 -10.11 0.25 -6.68
C ASP A 132 -10.49 -1.06 -7.37
N LEU A 133 -11.78 -1.24 -7.57
CA LEU A 133 -12.34 -2.24 -8.47
C LEU A 133 -12.54 -1.60 -9.83
N VAL A 134 -11.88 -2.14 -10.86
CA VAL A 134 -12.02 -1.69 -12.25
C VAL A 134 -12.92 -2.69 -12.97
N ILE A 135 -14.12 -2.26 -13.33
CA ILE A 135 -15.17 -3.12 -13.87
C ILE A 135 -15.51 -2.68 -15.30
N PRO A 136 -15.38 -3.56 -16.31
CA PRO A 136 -15.82 -3.24 -17.67
C PRO A 136 -17.28 -2.80 -17.68
N SER A 137 -17.61 -1.76 -18.44
CA SER A 137 -18.97 -1.20 -18.50
C SER A 137 -20.02 -2.22 -18.94
N SER A 138 -19.62 -3.19 -19.78
CA SER A 138 -20.49 -4.30 -20.19
C SER A 138 -20.89 -5.24 -19.05
N LEU A 139 -20.13 -5.28 -17.96
CA LEU A 139 -20.35 -6.16 -16.81
C LEU A 139 -20.94 -5.44 -15.59
N VAL A 140 -21.03 -4.12 -15.63
CA VAL A 140 -21.47 -3.36 -14.44
C VAL A 140 -22.84 -3.76 -13.94
N ASN A 141 -23.75 -4.17 -14.84
CA ASN A 141 -25.11 -4.61 -14.51
C ASN A 141 -25.22 -6.13 -14.26
N ASP A 142 -24.12 -6.87 -14.34
CA ASP A 142 -24.12 -8.30 -14.00
C ASP A 142 -24.49 -8.50 -12.53
N SER A 143 -25.33 -9.50 -12.25
CA SER A 143 -25.87 -9.76 -10.91
C SER A 143 -24.77 -10.06 -9.87
N LYS A 144 -23.67 -10.71 -10.27
CA LYS A 144 -22.54 -11.03 -9.39
C LYS A 144 -21.74 -9.76 -9.08
N ILE A 145 -21.53 -8.89 -10.08
CA ILE A 145 -20.86 -7.61 -9.91
C ILE A 145 -21.68 -6.70 -9.00
N GLN A 146 -23.02 -6.64 -9.21
CA GLN A 146 -23.89 -5.87 -8.33
C GLN A 146 -23.92 -6.42 -6.90
N LEU A 147 -23.81 -7.75 -6.72
CA LEU A 147 -23.67 -8.36 -5.40
C LEU A 147 -22.34 -7.96 -4.74
N LEU A 148 -21.21 -8.02 -5.47
CA LEU A 148 -19.91 -7.59 -4.99
C LEU A 148 -19.93 -6.13 -4.51
N ILE A 149 -20.50 -5.22 -5.30
CA ILE A 149 -20.63 -3.81 -4.94
C ILE A 149 -21.50 -3.63 -3.69
N ARG A 150 -22.63 -4.36 -3.57
CA ARG A 150 -23.47 -4.32 -2.37
C ARG A 150 -22.73 -4.81 -1.13
N VAL A 151 -21.95 -5.91 -1.25
CA VAL A 151 -21.13 -6.42 -0.15
C VAL A 151 -20.10 -5.37 0.27
N ALA A 152 -19.39 -4.75 -0.67
CA ALA A 152 -18.42 -3.69 -0.38
C ALA A 152 -19.05 -2.48 0.35
N ARG A 153 -20.32 -2.16 0.06
CA ARG A 153 -21.08 -1.08 0.72
C ARG A 153 -21.63 -1.43 2.10
N SER A 154 -21.69 -2.72 2.43
CA SER A 154 -22.32 -3.17 3.67
C SER A 154 -21.52 -2.75 4.91
N GLU A 155 -22.22 -2.43 6.00
CA GLU A 155 -21.56 -2.12 7.27
C GLU A 155 -20.74 -3.31 7.80
N GLY A 156 -21.22 -4.53 7.62
CA GLY A 156 -20.47 -5.72 8.03
C GLY A 156 -19.12 -5.87 7.31
N PHE A 157 -19.01 -5.47 6.03
CA PHE A 157 -17.73 -5.39 5.32
C PHE A 157 -16.87 -4.27 5.89
N LYS A 158 -17.41 -3.07 6.02
CA LYS A 158 -16.69 -1.90 6.52
C LYS A 158 -16.15 -2.10 7.93
N GLU A 159 -16.93 -2.67 8.83
CA GLU A 159 -16.49 -2.99 10.20
C GLU A 159 -15.32 -3.96 10.22
N ARG A 160 -15.37 -5.04 9.42
CA ARG A 160 -14.25 -5.98 9.31
C ARG A 160 -12.98 -5.32 8.79
N ILE A 161 -13.11 -4.45 7.79
CA ILE A 161 -11.96 -3.70 7.23
C ILE A 161 -11.38 -2.73 8.26
N ARG A 162 -12.22 -1.96 8.99
CA ARG A 162 -11.73 -1.08 10.08
C ARG A 162 -10.99 -1.86 11.15
N GLY A 163 -11.45 -3.09 11.46
CA GLY A 163 -10.82 -3.97 12.44
C GLY A 163 -9.39 -4.40 12.09
N LEU A 164 -9.01 -4.40 10.82
CA LEU A 164 -7.64 -4.72 10.39
C LEU A 164 -6.63 -3.63 10.80
N GLY A 165 -7.10 -2.37 10.92
CA GLY A 165 -6.25 -1.21 11.17
C GLY A 165 -5.56 -0.67 9.91
N GLY A 166 -5.45 0.67 9.82
CA GLY A 166 -4.84 1.34 8.68
C GLY A 166 -5.65 1.31 7.39
N TYR A 167 -6.92 0.88 7.47
CA TYR A 167 -7.85 0.89 6.34
C TYR A 167 -9.01 1.85 6.58
N ASN A 168 -9.37 2.60 5.55
CA ASN A 168 -10.56 3.45 5.52
C ASN A 168 -11.57 2.93 4.48
N PRO A 169 -12.69 2.31 4.90
CA PRO A 169 -13.71 1.78 4.01
C PRO A 169 -14.86 2.75 3.75
N GLU A 170 -14.80 4.01 4.11
CA GLU A 170 -15.95 4.92 4.05
C GLU A 170 -16.52 5.05 2.65
N ARG A 171 -15.66 5.03 1.64
CA ARG A 171 -16.04 5.11 0.22
C ARG A 171 -16.19 3.75 -0.45
N SER A 172 -16.12 2.63 0.29
CA SER A 172 -16.22 1.29 -0.28
C SER A 172 -17.48 1.10 -1.12
N GLY A 173 -17.29 0.63 -2.35
CA GLY A 173 -18.36 0.44 -3.34
C GLY A 173 -18.85 1.74 -4.00
N ALA A 174 -18.29 2.91 -3.69
CA ALA A 174 -18.65 4.16 -4.35
C ALA A 174 -18.03 4.23 -5.76
N LEU A 175 -18.84 4.52 -6.77
CA LEU A 175 -18.36 4.87 -8.11
C LEU A 175 -17.70 6.25 -8.04
N TRP A 176 -16.47 6.35 -8.50
CA TRP A 176 -15.79 7.65 -8.49
C TRP A 176 -15.24 8.07 -9.87
N LYS A 177 -15.14 7.13 -10.82
CA LYS A 177 -14.68 7.42 -12.18
C LYS A 177 -15.33 6.51 -13.20
N VAL A 178 -15.59 7.04 -14.40
CA VAL A 178 -15.91 6.30 -15.63
C VAL A 178 -14.87 6.71 -16.67
N ILE A 179 -14.30 5.74 -17.34
CA ILE A 179 -13.22 5.94 -18.32
C ILE A 179 -13.60 5.23 -19.61
#